data_deaf4cbfa1a53a348f49c3f64cde2caa
#
_entry.id   deaf4cbfa1a53a348f49c3f64cde2caa
#
_cell.length_a   1.000
_cell.length_b   1.000
_cell.length_c   1.000
_cell.angle_alpha   90.00
_cell.angle_beta   90.00
_cell.angle_gamma   90.00
#
_symmetry.space_group_name_H-M   'P 1'
#
loop_
_entity.id
_entity.type
_entity.pdbx_description
1 polymer ?
#
loop_
_entity_poly.entity_id
_entity_poly.type
_entity_poly.pdbx_seq_one_letter_code
_entity_poly.pdbx_strand_id
1 'polypeptide(L)'
;HCHLDQPTGDDSVMADDFESGTRSAACGGTTTVMPFAGQQRGGTLQDAVDDYHRRAEGRALIDYAFHLIVTDPTPHVLEHELPALIARGYTSFKIYMTYDALKLDDRQILDLLAVARREKAMTMIHAENADCIAWLTERMLERGFTAPQYHALSRLPVVEREATHRAISLSELLDTPVLIVHVSGREAI
;
A
#
# COMPACT_ATOMS: atom_id res chain seq x y z
N HIS A 1 -6.66 6.40 5.62
CA HIS A 1 -5.49 5.54 5.55
C HIS A 1 -5.29 4.87 6.90
N CYS A 2 -5.75 3.66 7.04
CA CYS A 2 -5.57 2.87 8.26
C CYS A 2 -5.25 1.41 7.91
N HIS A 3 -4.56 0.74 8.80
CA HIS A 3 -4.24 -0.69 8.69
C HIS A 3 -4.85 -1.39 9.90
N LEU A 4 -5.90 -2.18 9.67
CA LEU A 4 -6.57 -2.97 10.69
C LEU A 4 -6.46 -4.45 10.34
N ASP A 5 -6.12 -5.28 11.33
CA ASP A 5 -6.08 -6.75 11.21
C ASP A 5 -5.27 -7.24 9.98
N GLN A 6 -4.24 -6.48 9.59
CA GLN A 6 -3.43 -6.80 8.42
C GLN A 6 -2.45 -7.93 8.76
N PRO A 7 -2.31 -8.96 7.90
CA PRO A 7 -1.29 -9.98 8.09
C PRO A 7 0.12 -9.39 8.13
N THR A 8 0.92 -9.78 9.11
CA THR A 8 2.28 -9.25 9.34
C THR A 8 3.37 -10.08 8.66
N GLY A 9 3.06 -11.30 8.23
CA GLY A 9 3.99 -12.21 7.58
C GLY A 9 4.94 -12.97 8.53
N ASP A 10 4.80 -12.74 9.84
CA ASP A 10 5.51 -13.43 10.92
C ASP A 10 4.52 -13.79 12.05
N ASP A 11 5.02 -14.19 13.21
CA ASP A 11 4.20 -14.54 14.37
C ASP A 11 3.63 -13.32 15.11
N SER A 12 3.91 -12.10 14.65
CA SER A 12 3.35 -10.89 15.24
C SER A 12 1.91 -10.67 14.79
N VAL A 13 1.15 -9.92 15.57
CA VAL A 13 -0.22 -9.51 15.24
C VAL A 13 -0.32 -7.98 15.26
N MET A 14 -1.20 -7.44 14.44
CA MET A 14 -1.50 -6.02 14.49
C MET A 14 -2.09 -5.64 15.85
N ALA A 15 -1.73 -4.47 16.35
CA ALA A 15 -2.24 -3.95 17.62
C ALA A 15 -3.76 -3.78 17.61
N ASP A 16 -4.32 -3.41 16.45
CA ASP A 16 -5.75 -3.23 16.26
C ASP A 16 -6.31 -4.20 15.22
N ASP A 17 -7.36 -4.87 15.61
CA ASP A 17 -8.27 -5.60 14.73
C ASP A 17 -9.48 -4.70 14.33
N PHE A 18 -10.48 -5.28 13.63
CA PHE A 18 -11.66 -4.52 13.23
C PHE A 18 -12.51 -4.07 14.41
N GLU A 19 -12.57 -4.82 15.51
CA GLU A 19 -13.36 -4.42 16.68
C GLU A 19 -12.66 -3.28 17.43
N SER A 20 -11.41 -3.48 17.85
CA SER A 20 -10.67 -2.48 18.65
C SER A 20 -10.41 -1.18 17.86
N GLY A 21 -9.97 -1.31 16.61
CA GLY A 21 -9.65 -0.17 15.76
C GLY A 21 -10.89 0.66 15.38
N THR A 22 -12.01 0.02 15.04
CA THR A 22 -13.24 0.76 14.72
C THR A 22 -13.91 1.35 15.95
N ARG A 23 -13.76 0.72 17.12
CA ARG A 23 -14.19 1.29 18.42
C ARG A 23 -13.40 2.56 18.72
N SER A 24 -12.08 2.52 18.58
CA SER A 24 -11.20 3.67 18.75
C SER A 24 -11.55 4.80 17.78
N ALA A 25 -11.77 4.47 16.50
CA ALA A 25 -12.19 5.41 15.46
C ALA A 25 -13.53 6.09 15.83
N ALA A 26 -14.54 5.33 16.25
CA ALA A 26 -15.84 5.84 16.68
C ALA A 26 -15.71 6.82 17.86
N CYS A 27 -14.91 6.46 18.87
CA CYS A 27 -14.64 7.35 20.02
C CYS A 27 -13.93 8.66 19.60
N GLY A 28 -13.16 8.63 18.51
CA GLY A 28 -12.53 9.81 17.92
C GLY A 28 -13.43 10.60 16.95
N GLY A 29 -14.69 10.17 16.74
CA GLY A 29 -15.65 10.84 15.85
C GLY A 29 -15.57 10.38 14.39
N THR A 30 -14.79 9.34 14.07
CA THR A 30 -14.72 8.74 12.73
C THR A 30 -15.88 7.75 12.55
N THR A 31 -16.63 7.87 11.46
CA THR A 31 -17.81 7.03 11.17
C THR A 31 -17.61 6.03 10.05
N THR A 32 -16.50 6.12 9.31
CA THR A 32 -16.16 5.21 8.24
C THR A 32 -14.65 5.00 8.19
N VAL A 33 -14.19 3.77 8.02
CA VAL A 33 -12.78 3.43 7.82
C VAL A 33 -12.57 2.74 6.47
N MET A 34 -11.41 2.95 5.86
CA MET A 34 -11.02 2.30 4.62
C MET A 34 -9.63 1.63 4.78
N PRO A 35 -9.56 0.46 5.42
CA PRO A 35 -8.32 -0.31 5.48
C PRO A 35 -7.99 -0.97 4.13
N PHE A 36 -6.85 -1.66 4.08
CA PHE A 36 -6.27 -2.19 2.85
C PHE A 36 -6.41 -3.70 2.77
N ALA A 37 -7.20 -4.20 1.81
CA ALA A 37 -7.25 -5.61 1.47
C ALA A 37 -6.03 -5.98 0.61
N GLY A 38 -5.08 -6.71 1.21
CA GLY A 38 -3.78 -7.00 0.62
C GLY A 38 -3.74 -8.31 -0.16
N GLN A 39 -3.41 -8.23 -1.45
CA GLN A 39 -3.11 -9.40 -2.27
C GLN A 39 -1.86 -10.11 -1.74
N GLN A 40 -1.92 -11.41 -1.58
CA GLN A 40 -0.73 -12.25 -1.41
C GLN A 40 -0.15 -12.56 -2.80
N ARG A 41 1.17 -12.55 -2.96
CA ARG A 41 1.80 -12.93 -4.25
C ARG A 41 1.36 -14.34 -4.65
N GLY A 42 0.94 -14.52 -5.90
CA GLY A 42 0.36 -15.74 -6.41
C GLY A 42 -1.11 -15.99 -6.04
N GLY A 43 -1.70 -15.13 -5.21
CA GLY A 43 -3.12 -15.14 -4.85
C GLY A 43 -3.95 -14.15 -5.68
N THR A 44 -5.27 -14.25 -5.58
CA THR A 44 -6.20 -13.35 -6.27
C THR A 44 -6.52 -12.11 -5.45
N LEU A 45 -6.89 -11.02 -6.12
CA LEU A 45 -7.44 -9.83 -5.46
C LEU A 45 -8.81 -10.12 -4.83
N GLN A 46 -9.58 -11.01 -5.43
CA GLN A 46 -10.89 -11.42 -4.89
C GLN A 46 -10.74 -12.12 -3.53
N ASP A 47 -9.77 -13.04 -3.39
CA ASP A 47 -9.51 -13.72 -2.12
C ASP A 47 -9.13 -12.72 -1.02
N ALA A 48 -8.34 -11.70 -1.36
CA ALA A 48 -7.98 -10.64 -0.42
C ALA A 48 -9.22 -9.85 0.06
N VAL A 49 -10.10 -9.50 -0.86
CA VAL A 49 -11.36 -8.80 -0.53
C VAL A 49 -12.27 -9.67 0.34
N ASP A 50 -12.43 -10.94 -0.01
CA ASP A 50 -13.28 -11.87 0.71
C ASP A 50 -12.73 -12.14 2.13
N ASP A 51 -11.41 -12.24 2.28
CA ASP A 51 -10.76 -12.38 3.58
C ASP A 51 -11.01 -11.17 4.47
N TYR A 52 -10.86 -9.95 3.93
CA TYR A 52 -11.07 -8.73 4.70
C TYR A 52 -12.54 -8.52 5.07
N HIS A 53 -13.48 -8.91 4.23
CA HIS A 53 -14.90 -8.93 4.61
C HIS A 53 -15.16 -9.89 5.77
N ARG A 54 -14.61 -11.13 5.76
CA ARG A 54 -14.74 -12.07 6.87
C ARG A 54 -14.16 -11.53 8.18
N ARG A 55 -13.07 -10.75 8.11
CA ARG A 55 -12.46 -10.11 9.30
C ARG A 55 -13.31 -8.99 9.87
N ALA A 56 -13.98 -8.24 9.02
CA ALA A 56 -14.76 -7.05 9.38
C ALA A 56 -16.20 -7.38 9.77
N GLU A 57 -16.82 -8.36 9.12
CA GLU A 57 -18.22 -8.70 9.30
C GLU A 57 -18.54 -9.11 10.74
N GLY A 58 -19.52 -8.46 11.35
CA GLY A 58 -19.94 -8.68 12.73
C GLY A 58 -18.95 -8.17 13.80
N ARG A 59 -17.81 -7.57 13.40
CA ARG A 59 -16.79 -7.04 14.31
C ARG A 59 -16.62 -5.51 14.18
N ALA A 60 -16.71 -4.98 12.97
CA ALA A 60 -16.65 -3.54 12.75
C ALA A 60 -17.86 -2.83 13.37
N LEU A 61 -17.60 -1.77 14.15
CA LEU A 61 -18.62 -0.98 14.86
C LEU A 61 -19.10 0.25 14.08
N ILE A 62 -18.40 0.57 12.98
CA ILE A 62 -18.72 1.67 12.08
C ILE A 62 -18.65 1.18 10.64
N ASP A 63 -19.06 2.01 9.70
CA ASP A 63 -18.99 1.68 8.28
C ASP A 63 -17.55 1.42 7.83
N TYR A 64 -17.41 0.49 6.90
CA TYR A 64 -16.11 0.17 6.31
C TYR A 64 -16.20 -0.08 4.81
N ALA A 65 -15.12 0.25 4.12
CA ALA A 65 -14.83 -0.14 2.74
C ALA A 65 -13.35 -0.49 2.64
N PHE A 66 -12.86 -0.92 1.47
CA PHE A 66 -11.46 -1.30 1.33
C PHE A 66 -10.79 -0.58 0.17
N HIS A 67 -9.54 -0.16 0.40
CA HIS A 67 -8.57 0.00 -0.66
C HIS A 67 -7.97 -1.38 -0.96
N LEU A 68 -7.63 -1.67 -2.21
CA LEU A 68 -6.88 -2.88 -2.55
C LEU A 68 -5.37 -2.62 -2.38
N ILE A 69 -4.57 -3.65 -2.09
CA ILE A 69 -3.11 -3.62 -2.31
C ILE A 69 -2.82 -4.60 -3.45
N VAL A 70 -2.14 -4.11 -4.50
CA VAL A 70 -1.71 -4.94 -5.62
C VAL A 70 -0.22 -5.21 -5.49
N THR A 71 0.16 -6.47 -5.33
CA THR A 71 1.55 -6.91 -5.17
C THR A 71 2.03 -7.80 -6.31
N ASP A 72 1.10 -8.36 -7.09
CA ASP A 72 1.38 -9.28 -8.19
C ASP A 72 0.49 -8.97 -9.39
N PRO A 73 0.84 -7.94 -10.21
CA PRO A 73 0.05 -7.49 -11.35
C PRO A 73 0.24 -8.41 -12.57
N THR A 74 -0.21 -9.66 -12.45
CA THR A 74 -0.22 -10.60 -13.59
C THR A 74 -1.15 -10.10 -14.71
N PRO A 75 -1.00 -10.59 -15.95
CA PRO A 75 -1.94 -10.26 -17.03
C PRO A 75 -3.41 -10.50 -16.64
N HIS A 76 -3.70 -11.58 -15.92
CA HIS A 76 -5.05 -11.87 -15.44
C HIS A 76 -5.55 -10.83 -14.44
N VAL A 77 -4.71 -10.39 -13.50
CA VAL A 77 -5.04 -9.31 -12.55
C VAL A 77 -5.34 -8.01 -13.29
N LEU A 78 -4.49 -7.62 -14.25
CA LEU A 78 -4.62 -6.36 -14.99
C LEU A 78 -5.81 -6.32 -15.94
N GLU A 79 -6.15 -7.45 -16.56
CA GLU A 79 -7.18 -7.52 -17.61
C GLU A 79 -8.56 -7.90 -17.06
N HIS A 80 -8.61 -8.62 -15.93
CA HIS A 80 -9.87 -9.19 -15.44
C HIS A 80 -10.19 -8.85 -14.00
N GLU A 81 -9.31 -9.18 -13.03
CA GLU A 81 -9.65 -9.06 -11.61
C GLU A 81 -9.78 -7.61 -11.16
N LEU A 82 -8.75 -6.79 -11.41
CA LEU A 82 -8.75 -5.39 -10.97
C LEU A 82 -9.88 -4.58 -11.64
N PRO A 83 -10.13 -4.68 -12.96
CA PRO A 83 -11.28 -4.04 -13.58
C PRO A 83 -12.63 -4.49 -12.99
N ALA A 84 -12.81 -5.78 -12.74
CA ALA A 84 -14.03 -6.31 -12.15
C ALA A 84 -14.29 -5.78 -10.74
N LEU A 85 -13.24 -5.68 -9.90
CA LEU A 85 -13.35 -5.12 -8.56
C LEU A 85 -13.61 -3.62 -8.59
N ILE A 86 -12.98 -2.87 -9.50
CA ILE A 86 -13.25 -1.44 -9.67
C ILE A 86 -14.72 -1.23 -10.06
N ALA A 87 -15.25 -2.02 -10.99
CA ALA A 87 -16.67 -1.96 -11.39
C ALA A 87 -17.62 -2.28 -10.23
N ARG A 88 -17.19 -3.04 -9.23
CA ARG A 88 -17.93 -3.35 -8.00
C ARG A 88 -17.79 -2.28 -6.90
N GLY A 89 -17.02 -1.21 -7.14
CA GLY A 89 -16.89 -0.09 -6.22
C GLY A 89 -15.55 0.01 -5.46
N TYR A 90 -14.58 -0.88 -5.68
CA TYR A 90 -13.23 -0.79 -5.11
C TYR A 90 -12.38 0.15 -5.99
N THR A 91 -12.69 1.44 -5.97
CA THR A 91 -12.20 2.43 -6.93
C THR A 91 -10.80 2.98 -6.61
N SER A 92 -10.11 2.40 -5.65
CA SER A 92 -8.74 2.79 -5.29
C SER A 92 -7.90 1.58 -4.90
N PHE A 93 -6.64 1.62 -5.31
CA PHE A 93 -5.68 0.58 -4.94
C PHE A 93 -4.31 1.19 -4.61
N LYS A 94 -3.57 0.51 -3.74
CA LYS A 94 -2.24 0.89 -3.27
C LYS A 94 -1.17 0.00 -3.88
N ILE A 95 -0.06 0.63 -4.22
CA ILE A 95 1.17 -0.03 -4.66
C ILE A 95 2.36 0.47 -3.84
N TYR A 96 3.43 -0.28 -3.86
CA TYR A 96 4.64 0.00 -3.10
C TYR A 96 5.86 0.05 -4.01
N MET A 97 6.74 1.02 -3.79
CA MET A 97 8.05 1.11 -4.44
C MET A 97 9.17 0.54 -3.54
N THR A 98 8.84 0.12 -2.32
CA THR A 98 9.75 -0.53 -1.37
C THR A 98 9.08 -1.75 -0.71
N TYR A 99 9.80 -2.45 0.17
CA TYR A 99 9.46 -3.73 0.81
C TYR A 99 9.48 -4.92 -0.17
N ASP A 100 10.40 -5.86 0.01
CA ASP A 100 10.65 -6.97 -0.93
C ASP A 100 9.42 -7.82 -1.25
N ALA A 101 8.53 -7.99 -0.26
CA ALA A 101 7.28 -8.72 -0.46
C ALA A 101 6.22 -7.94 -1.25
N LEU A 102 6.32 -6.61 -1.34
CA LEU A 102 5.26 -5.73 -1.85
C LEU A 102 5.68 -4.92 -3.07
N LYS A 103 6.99 -4.60 -3.19
CA LYS A 103 7.47 -3.65 -4.20
C LYS A 103 7.21 -4.11 -5.62
N LEU A 104 6.87 -3.15 -6.45
CA LEU A 104 6.73 -3.28 -7.90
C LEU A 104 7.86 -2.55 -8.61
N ASP A 105 8.22 -3.03 -9.78
CA ASP A 105 9.11 -2.31 -10.69
C ASP A 105 8.35 -1.25 -11.50
N ASP A 106 9.08 -0.36 -12.18
CA ASP A 106 8.50 0.74 -12.95
C ASP A 106 7.59 0.24 -14.08
N ARG A 107 7.89 -0.91 -14.70
CA ARG A 107 7.04 -1.50 -15.74
C ARG A 107 5.70 -1.95 -15.16
N GLN A 108 5.72 -2.63 -14.02
CA GLN A 108 4.50 -3.07 -13.33
C GLN A 108 3.66 -1.88 -12.86
N ILE A 109 4.32 -0.80 -12.40
CA ILE A 109 3.65 0.44 -12.02
C ILE A 109 2.96 1.07 -13.24
N LEU A 110 3.61 1.16 -14.39
CA LEU A 110 3.02 1.69 -15.62
C LEU A 110 1.82 0.86 -16.08
N ASP A 111 1.91 -0.46 -16.05
CA ASP A 111 0.80 -1.34 -16.42
C ASP A 111 -0.41 -1.12 -15.50
N LEU A 112 -0.21 -0.93 -14.19
CA LEU A 112 -1.28 -0.61 -13.24
C LEU A 112 -1.85 0.80 -13.42
N LEU A 113 -1.01 1.80 -13.69
CA LEU A 113 -1.45 3.16 -14.01
C LEU A 113 -2.30 3.19 -15.29
N ALA A 114 -1.95 2.38 -16.30
CA ALA A 114 -2.75 2.25 -17.51
C ALA A 114 -4.16 1.68 -17.22
N VAL A 115 -4.25 0.69 -16.32
CA VAL A 115 -5.56 0.19 -15.83
C VAL A 115 -6.29 1.28 -15.06
N ALA A 116 -5.62 1.98 -14.13
CA ALA A 116 -6.22 3.05 -13.35
C ALA A 116 -6.83 4.15 -14.24
N ARG A 117 -6.11 4.54 -15.29
CA ARG A 117 -6.60 5.51 -16.29
C ARG A 117 -7.85 5.01 -17.01
N ARG A 118 -7.80 3.78 -17.52
CA ARG A 118 -8.90 3.17 -18.26
C ARG A 118 -10.17 3.03 -17.42
N GLU A 119 -10.00 2.54 -16.19
CA GLU A 119 -11.11 2.25 -15.27
C GLU A 119 -11.48 3.45 -14.36
N LYS A 120 -10.75 4.57 -14.46
CA LYS A 120 -10.93 5.78 -13.62
C LYS A 120 -10.78 5.50 -12.12
N ALA A 121 -9.81 4.67 -11.76
CA ALA A 121 -9.47 4.35 -10.38
C ALA A 121 -8.32 5.23 -9.88
N MET A 122 -8.23 5.40 -8.55
CA MET A 122 -7.14 6.13 -7.90
C MET A 122 -6.01 5.17 -7.51
N THR A 123 -4.80 5.43 -7.99
CA THR A 123 -3.60 4.73 -7.54
C THR A 123 -2.97 5.47 -6.37
N MET A 124 -2.80 4.78 -5.25
CA MET A 124 -2.09 5.26 -4.06
C MET A 124 -0.68 4.67 -4.05
N ILE A 125 0.35 5.49 -3.81
CA ILE A 125 1.74 5.05 -3.91
C ILE A 125 2.50 5.29 -2.62
N HIS A 126 3.06 4.22 -2.04
CA HIS A 126 4.11 4.32 -1.02
C HIS A 126 5.45 4.50 -1.75
N ALA A 127 5.97 5.71 -1.72
CA ALA A 127 7.10 6.13 -2.54
C ALA A 127 8.39 6.24 -1.70
N GLU A 128 9.14 5.16 -1.64
CA GLU A 128 10.52 5.11 -1.11
C GLU A 128 11.38 4.23 -2.03
N ASN A 129 12.65 4.62 -2.24
CA ASN A 129 13.57 3.87 -3.08
C ASN A 129 14.11 2.64 -2.34
N ALA A 130 13.67 1.44 -2.77
CA ALA A 130 14.03 0.17 -2.14
C ALA A 130 15.52 -0.11 -2.15
N ASP A 131 16.20 0.16 -3.26
CA ASP A 131 17.63 -0.15 -3.43
C ASP A 131 18.49 0.75 -2.53
N CYS A 132 18.13 2.02 -2.40
CA CYS A 132 18.79 2.94 -1.46
C CYS A 132 18.62 2.48 -0.01
N ILE A 133 17.41 2.06 0.37
CA ILE A 133 17.12 1.55 1.72
C ILE A 133 17.93 0.28 1.99
N ALA A 134 17.91 -0.68 1.07
CA ALA A 134 18.65 -1.93 1.20
C ALA A 134 20.15 -1.67 1.38
N TRP A 135 20.74 -0.85 0.49
CA TRP A 135 22.15 -0.50 0.56
C TRP A 135 22.54 0.16 1.87
N LEU A 136 21.75 1.14 2.35
CA LEU A 136 22.00 1.81 3.64
C LEU A 136 21.86 0.85 4.81
N THR A 137 20.84 -0.01 4.79
CA THR A 137 20.60 -1.00 5.84
C THR A 137 21.76 -1.97 5.95
N GLU A 138 22.25 -2.51 4.84
CA GLU A 138 23.44 -3.39 4.82
C GLU A 138 24.66 -2.70 5.44
N ARG A 139 24.95 -1.45 5.04
CA ARG A 139 26.09 -0.69 5.59
C ARG A 139 25.99 -0.42 7.10
N MET A 140 24.76 -0.25 7.60
CA MET A 140 24.53 -0.08 9.04
C MET A 140 24.71 -1.39 9.79
N LEU A 141 24.18 -2.49 9.26
CA LEU A 141 24.35 -3.82 9.87
C LEU A 141 25.82 -4.25 9.93
N GLU A 142 26.63 -3.99 8.89
CA GLU A 142 28.08 -4.22 8.88
C GLU A 142 28.82 -3.46 10.00
N ARG A 143 28.27 -2.32 10.44
CA ARG A 143 28.81 -1.51 11.54
C ARG A 143 28.21 -1.86 12.91
N GLY A 144 27.35 -2.88 12.98
CA GLY A 144 26.69 -3.31 14.21
C GLY A 144 25.53 -2.43 14.65
N PHE A 145 24.97 -1.59 13.77
CA PHE A 145 23.81 -0.74 14.06
C PHE A 145 22.51 -1.54 13.90
N THR A 146 22.18 -2.33 14.93
CA THR A 146 21.02 -3.26 14.91
C THR A 146 19.82 -2.79 15.72
N ALA A 147 19.97 -1.76 16.56
CA ALA A 147 18.89 -1.27 17.41
C ALA A 147 17.81 -0.50 16.59
N PRO A 148 16.54 -0.54 17.01
CA PRO A 148 15.42 0.11 16.29
C PRO A 148 15.62 1.60 16.02
N GLN A 149 16.36 2.31 16.87
CA GLN A 149 16.68 3.73 16.69
C GLN A 149 17.41 4.04 15.37
N TYR A 150 18.08 3.06 14.77
CA TYR A 150 18.80 3.23 13.49
C TYR A 150 17.90 3.06 12.26
N HIS A 151 16.65 2.63 12.45
CA HIS A 151 15.71 2.45 11.32
C HIS A 151 15.58 3.70 10.46
N ALA A 152 15.43 4.88 11.09
CA ALA A 152 15.28 6.15 10.37
C ALA A 152 16.54 6.53 9.54
N LEU A 153 17.72 6.01 9.90
CA LEU A 153 18.97 6.31 9.17
C LEU A 153 19.07 5.58 7.83
N SER A 154 18.29 4.53 7.61
CA SER A 154 18.16 3.87 6.30
C SER A 154 17.12 4.53 5.40
N ARG A 155 16.34 5.47 5.93
CA ARG A 155 15.21 6.15 5.25
C ARG A 155 15.43 7.66 5.23
N LEU A 156 16.55 8.06 4.63
CA LEU A 156 16.89 9.47 4.49
C LEU A 156 15.86 10.21 3.61
N PRO A 157 15.63 11.51 3.80
CA PRO A 157 14.66 12.28 2.99
C PRO A 157 14.85 12.13 1.47
N VAL A 158 16.08 11.97 0.99
CA VAL A 158 16.40 11.76 -0.42
C VAL A 158 15.80 10.45 -0.98
N VAL A 159 15.60 9.44 -0.13
CA VAL A 159 15.03 8.14 -0.52
C VAL A 159 13.54 8.29 -0.89
N GLU A 160 12.80 9.06 -0.09
CA GLU A 160 11.41 9.40 -0.35
C GLU A 160 11.30 10.37 -1.53
N ARG A 161 12.13 11.43 -1.58
CA ARG A 161 12.14 12.41 -2.66
C ARG A 161 12.35 11.77 -4.03
N GLU A 162 13.35 10.91 -4.19
CA GLU A 162 13.63 10.24 -5.46
C GLU A 162 12.45 9.42 -5.93
N ALA A 163 11.92 8.57 -5.06
CA ALA A 163 10.79 7.71 -5.39
C ALA A 163 9.51 8.49 -5.69
N THR A 164 9.25 9.59 -4.96
CA THR A 164 8.13 10.49 -5.22
C THR A 164 8.25 11.14 -6.59
N HIS A 165 9.42 11.70 -6.94
CA HIS A 165 9.67 12.26 -8.27
C HIS A 165 9.50 11.23 -9.39
N ARG A 166 9.98 10.02 -9.20
CA ARG A 166 9.83 8.93 -10.15
C ARG A 166 8.35 8.54 -10.32
N ALA A 167 7.60 8.40 -9.23
CA ALA A 167 6.17 8.12 -9.28
C ALA A 167 5.39 9.20 -10.04
N ILE A 168 5.72 10.48 -9.83
CA ILE A 168 5.13 11.61 -10.56
C ILE A 168 5.45 11.51 -12.05
N SER A 169 6.71 11.25 -12.42
CA SER A 169 7.11 11.13 -13.82
C SER A 169 6.40 9.98 -14.55
N LEU A 170 6.20 8.84 -13.87
CA LEU A 170 5.42 7.71 -14.43
C LEU A 170 3.93 8.07 -14.58
N SER A 171 3.38 8.83 -13.63
CA SER A 171 2.01 9.34 -13.66
C SER A 171 1.81 10.33 -14.82
N GLU A 172 2.74 11.28 -15.01
CA GLU A 172 2.72 12.24 -16.14
C GLU A 172 2.77 11.54 -17.49
N LEU A 173 3.62 10.52 -17.65
CA LEU A 173 3.74 9.75 -18.90
C LEU A 173 2.39 9.16 -19.34
N LEU A 174 1.57 8.74 -18.40
CA LEU A 174 0.27 8.13 -18.68
C LEU A 174 -0.92 9.09 -18.49
N ASP A 175 -0.66 10.36 -18.13
CA ASP A 175 -1.71 11.34 -17.83
C ASP A 175 -2.76 10.75 -16.86
N THR A 176 -2.29 10.22 -15.73
CA THR A 176 -3.10 9.50 -14.74
C THR A 176 -2.83 10.05 -13.35
N PRO A 177 -3.83 10.54 -12.62
CA PRO A 177 -3.61 11.07 -11.28
C PRO A 177 -3.18 9.97 -10.30
N VAL A 178 -2.29 10.33 -9.39
CA VAL A 178 -1.83 9.45 -8.30
C VAL A 178 -1.95 10.17 -6.96
N LEU A 179 -2.07 9.40 -5.89
CA LEU A 179 -2.01 9.88 -4.52
C LEU A 179 -0.73 9.35 -3.87
N ILE A 180 0.26 10.20 -3.67
CA ILE A 180 1.42 9.83 -2.84
C ILE A 180 0.96 9.86 -1.40
N VAL A 181 1.03 8.72 -0.72
CA VAL A 181 0.52 8.59 0.66
C VAL A 181 1.60 8.94 1.68
N HIS A 182 1.18 9.39 2.87
CA HIS A 182 2.04 9.65 4.05
C HIS A 182 3.41 10.28 3.74
N VAL A 183 3.44 11.31 2.89
CA VAL A 183 4.65 12.07 2.58
C VAL A 183 5.21 12.70 3.85
N SER A 184 6.46 12.40 4.18
CA SER A 184 7.10 12.79 5.43
C SER A 184 8.17 13.87 5.24
N GLY A 185 8.83 13.88 4.06
CA GLY A 185 9.95 14.76 3.77
C GLY A 185 9.53 16.05 3.05
N ARG A 186 10.02 17.20 3.54
CA ARG A 186 9.83 18.49 2.85
C ARG A 186 10.27 18.46 1.39
N GLU A 187 11.30 17.66 1.09
CA GLU A 187 11.89 17.59 -0.26
C GLU A 187 11.03 16.75 -1.23
N ALA A 188 10.06 16.00 -0.72
CA ALA A 188 9.14 15.18 -1.52
C ALA A 188 7.83 15.94 -1.87
N ILE A 189 7.59 17.10 -1.25
CA ILE A 189 6.48 17.99 -1.54
C ILE A 189 6.85 18.92 -2.69
#